data_b70f4a810b49d7fcdab6d706c012156e
#
_entry.id   b70f4a810b49d7fcdab6d706c012156e
#
_cell.length_a   1.000
_cell.length_b   1.000
_cell.length_c   1.000
_cell.angle_alpha   90.00
_cell.angle_beta   90.00
_cell.angle_gamma   90.00
#
_symmetry.space_group_name_H-M   'P 1'
#
loop_
_entity.id
_entity.type
_entity.pdbx_description
1 polymer ?
#
loop_
_entity_poly.entity_id
_entity_poly.type
_entity_poly.pdbx_seq_one_letter_code
_entity_poly.pdbx_strand_id
1 'polypeptide(L)'
;MLKKVVLVVDDDPGVLKSVQRLLRQHAYETILFSSAEAFKNHIDFEKAVCVVLDVNLNDGSGIELRYRLKADGVSVPVIYMTGNEDPAVRRAALDSGCIAFLTKPFTAQSLIEPLRKAVEHSRDEAAISAERQPHRTAGAS
;
A
#
# COMPACT_ATOMS: atom_id res chain seq x y z
N MET A 1 10.90 5.90 17.90
CA MET A 1 9.67 6.19 17.16
C MET A 1 9.61 5.35 15.88
N LEU A 2 8.52 4.67 15.68
CA LEU A 2 8.38 3.82 14.50
C LEU A 2 8.20 4.68 13.23
N LYS A 3 8.99 4.39 12.22
CA LYS A 3 8.89 5.07 10.94
C LYS A 3 7.75 4.49 10.12
N LYS A 4 6.98 5.36 9.49
CA LYS A 4 5.88 4.95 8.62
C LYS A 4 6.40 4.83 7.21
N VAL A 5 6.59 3.60 6.76
CA VAL A 5 7.16 3.31 5.45
C VAL A 5 6.06 2.99 4.46
N VAL A 6 6.07 3.65 3.32
CA VAL A 6 5.17 3.40 2.19
C VAL A 6 5.99 2.86 1.03
N LEU A 7 5.56 1.73 0.48
CA LEU A 7 6.18 1.17 -0.72
C LEU A 7 5.47 1.77 -1.93
N VAL A 8 6.22 2.24 -2.91
CA VAL A 8 5.66 2.87 -4.12
C VAL A 8 6.17 2.14 -5.34
N VAL A 9 5.27 1.67 -6.18
CA VAL A 9 5.59 0.91 -7.39
C VAL A 9 5.02 1.61 -8.61
N ASP A 10 5.88 2.10 -9.49
CA ASP A 10 5.50 2.74 -10.75
C ASP A 10 6.72 2.73 -11.67
N ASP A 11 6.51 2.45 -12.96
CA ASP A 11 7.62 2.42 -13.92
C ASP A 11 8.00 3.81 -14.43
N ASP A 12 7.23 4.86 -14.12
CA ASP A 12 7.53 6.23 -14.47
C ASP A 12 8.36 6.90 -13.36
N PRO A 13 9.65 7.25 -13.64
CA PRO A 13 10.47 7.87 -12.61
C PRO A 13 9.95 9.23 -12.14
N GLY A 14 9.25 9.96 -12.99
CA GLY A 14 8.64 11.24 -12.62
C GLY A 14 7.54 11.05 -11.58
N VAL A 15 6.70 10.03 -11.75
CA VAL A 15 5.66 9.70 -10.79
C VAL A 15 6.27 9.28 -9.46
N LEU A 16 7.29 8.41 -9.50
CA LEU A 16 7.97 7.97 -8.28
C LEU A 16 8.51 9.15 -7.48
N LYS A 17 9.17 10.09 -8.15
CA LYS A 17 9.73 11.28 -7.49
C LYS A 17 8.64 12.16 -6.90
N SER A 18 7.56 12.38 -7.64
CA SER A 18 6.45 13.22 -7.19
C SER A 18 5.77 12.62 -5.96
N VAL A 19 5.50 11.33 -5.99
CA VAL A 19 4.87 10.62 -4.88
C VAL A 19 5.79 10.61 -3.66
N GLN A 20 7.08 10.34 -3.86
CA GLN A 20 8.06 10.37 -2.79
C GLN A 20 8.11 11.74 -2.10
N ARG A 21 8.17 12.80 -2.89
CA ARG A 21 8.21 14.17 -2.34
C ARG A 21 6.96 14.45 -1.51
N LEU A 22 5.81 14.11 -2.04
CA LEU A 22 4.54 14.30 -1.36
C LEU A 22 4.50 13.55 -0.03
N LEU A 23 4.89 12.29 -0.04
CA LEU A 23 4.89 11.46 1.16
C LEU A 23 5.87 11.96 2.22
N ARG A 24 7.04 12.41 1.80
CA ARG A 24 8.02 13.02 2.71
C ARG A 24 7.48 14.27 3.40
N GLN A 25 6.73 15.09 2.66
CA GLN A 25 6.11 16.29 3.22
C GLN A 25 5.12 15.97 4.33
N HIS A 26 4.61 14.74 4.35
CA HIS A 26 3.64 14.27 5.35
C HIS A 26 4.27 13.26 6.32
N ALA A 27 5.59 13.29 6.45
CA ALA A 27 6.35 12.50 7.41
C ALA A 27 6.32 10.98 7.16
N TYR A 28 6.16 10.58 5.90
CA TYR A 28 6.29 9.17 5.51
C TYR A 28 7.65 8.92 4.89
N GLU A 29 8.22 7.77 5.15
CA GLU A 29 9.38 7.28 4.42
C GLU A 29 8.91 6.43 3.26
N THR A 30 9.71 6.34 2.21
CA THR A 30 9.34 5.61 1.01
C THR A 30 10.43 4.65 0.58
N ILE A 31 10.00 3.53 0.00
CA ILE A 31 10.87 2.66 -0.77
C ILE A 31 10.25 2.59 -2.16
N LEU A 32 11.03 2.95 -3.18
CA LEU A 32 10.55 3.06 -4.55
C LEU A 32 10.94 1.84 -5.36
N PHE A 33 10.00 1.35 -6.15
CA PHE A 33 10.21 0.23 -7.08
C PHE A 33 9.79 0.67 -8.47
N SER A 34 10.65 0.46 -9.46
CA SER A 34 10.38 0.86 -10.84
C SER A 34 9.82 -0.27 -11.70
N SER A 35 9.60 -1.44 -11.12
CA SER A 35 9.10 -2.60 -11.86
C SER A 35 8.38 -3.58 -10.92
N ALA A 36 7.55 -4.43 -11.52
CA ALA A 36 6.91 -5.51 -10.79
C ALA A 36 7.95 -6.49 -10.24
N GLU A 37 8.97 -6.78 -11.03
CA GLU A 37 10.03 -7.70 -10.62
C GLU A 37 10.78 -7.21 -9.39
N ALA A 38 11.17 -5.94 -9.38
CA ALA A 38 11.86 -5.36 -8.22
C ALA A 38 10.99 -5.45 -6.97
N PHE A 39 9.70 -5.22 -7.11
CA PHE A 39 8.76 -5.32 -5.99
C PHE A 39 8.62 -6.76 -5.50
N LYS A 40 8.51 -7.72 -6.42
CA LYS A 40 8.41 -9.14 -6.06
C LYS A 40 9.62 -9.64 -5.26
N ASN A 41 10.78 -9.07 -5.51
CA ASN A 41 12.01 -9.46 -4.83
C ASN A 41 12.16 -8.83 -3.44
N HIS A 42 11.28 -7.89 -3.09
CA HIS A 42 11.27 -7.31 -1.76
C HIS A 42 10.68 -8.31 -0.77
N ILE A 43 11.27 -8.39 0.42
CA ILE A 43 10.88 -9.42 1.39
C ILE A 43 10.31 -8.87 2.69
N ASP A 44 10.35 -7.56 2.88
CA ASP A 44 10.02 -6.94 4.16
C ASP A 44 8.74 -6.10 4.08
N PHE A 45 7.65 -6.74 3.66
CA PHE A 45 6.36 -6.07 3.49
C PHE A 45 5.71 -5.71 4.83
N GLU A 46 6.01 -6.44 5.88
CA GLU A 46 5.36 -6.27 7.18
C GLU A 46 5.65 -4.92 7.82
N LYS A 47 6.76 -4.29 7.49
CA LYS A 47 7.12 -2.98 8.01
C LYS A 47 6.43 -1.84 7.29
N ALA A 48 5.83 -2.12 6.15
CA ALA A 48 5.14 -1.10 5.37
C ALA A 48 3.74 -0.87 5.91
N VAL A 49 3.33 0.40 5.96
CA VAL A 49 1.96 0.76 6.35
C VAL A 49 1.02 0.72 5.16
N CYS A 50 1.55 0.81 3.95
CA CYS A 50 0.75 0.82 2.71
C CYS A 50 1.66 0.60 1.50
N VAL A 51 1.06 0.09 0.43
CA VAL A 51 1.69 0.02 -0.90
C VAL A 51 0.89 0.91 -1.84
N VAL A 52 1.57 1.85 -2.49
CA VAL A 52 0.98 2.67 -3.56
C VAL A 52 1.43 2.05 -4.88
N LEU A 53 0.51 1.58 -5.69
CA LEU A 53 0.78 0.62 -6.73
C LEU A 53 0.13 1.03 -8.05
N ASP A 54 0.93 1.24 -9.09
CA ASP A 54 0.41 1.46 -10.43
C ASP A 54 -0.27 0.19 -10.95
N VAL A 55 -1.45 0.34 -11.50
CA VAL A 55 -2.17 -0.79 -12.09
C VAL A 55 -1.43 -1.33 -13.31
N ASN A 56 -0.84 -0.46 -14.13
CA ASN A 56 -0.17 -0.85 -15.36
C ASN A 56 1.33 -0.63 -15.25
N LEU A 57 2.07 -1.71 -15.12
CA LEU A 57 3.53 -1.71 -15.12
C LEU A 57 4.02 -2.32 -16.44
N ASN A 58 5.22 -1.92 -16.90
CA ASN A 58 5.79 -2.43 -18.14
C ASN A 58 5.95 -3.95 -18.11
N ASP A 59 6.24 -4.51 -16.93
CA ASP A 59 6.50 -5.93 -16.77
C ASP A 59 5.39 -6.67 -15.99
N GLY A 60 4.22 -6.08 -15.86
CA GLY A 60 3.13 -6.76 -15.19
C GLY A 60 1.98 -5.86 -14.77
N SER A 61 1.08 -6.42 -13.98
CA SER A 61 -0.10 -5.74 -13.49
C SER A 61 -0.02 -5.54 -11.98
N GLY A 62 -0.35 -4.33 -11.53
CA GLY A 62 -0.44 -4.06 -10.10
C GLY A 62 -1.52 -4.91 -9.42
N ILE A 63 -2.60 -5.20 -10.12
CA ILE A 63 -3.67 -6.04 -9.59
C ILE A 63 -3.17 -7.47 -9.37
N GLU A 64 -2.40 -8.01 -10.29
CA GLU A 64 -1.78 -9.33 -10.13
C GLU A 64 -0.81 -9.35 -8.95
N LEU A 65 -0.05 -8.28 -8.77
CA LEU A 65 0.83 -8.15 -7.61
C LEU A 65 0.04 -8.19 -6.31
N ARG A 66 -1.10 -7.54 -6.27
CA ARG A 66 -1.97 -7.57 -5.09
C ARG A 66 -2.43 -8.99 -4.77
N TYR A 67 -2.87 -9.73 -5.78
CA TYR A 67 -3.28 -11.13 -5.57
C TYR A 67 -2.12 -12.00 -5.11
N ARG A 68 -0.93 -11.74 -5.63
CA ARG A 68 0.27 -12.47 -5.20
C ARG A 68 0.60 -12.19 -3.74
N LEU A 69 0.50 -10.93 -3.30
CA LEU A 69 0.69 -10.59 -1.89
C LEU A 69 -0.30 -11.35 -1.00
N LYS A 70 -1.56 -11.40 -1.40
CA LYS A 70 -2.58 -12.16 -0.66
C LYS A 70 -2.24 -13.65 -0.59
N ALA A 71 -1.81 -14.23 -1.70
CA ALA A 71 -1.43 -15.64 -1.75
C ALA A 71 -0.25 -15.93 -0.83
N ASP A 72 0.65 -14.97 -0.66
CA ASP A 72 1.82 -15.08 0.22
C ASP A 72 1.50 -14.72 1.68
N GLY A 73 0.25 -14.44 2.00
CA GLY A 73 -0.17 -14.11 3.35
C GLY A 73 0.14 -12.69 3.79
N VAL A 74 0.46 -11.80 2.86
CA VAL A 74 0.78 -10.39 3.14
C VAL A 74 -0.50 -9.57 3.09
N SER A 75 -0.84 -8.93 4.19
CA SER A 75 -2.09 -8.16 4.34
C SER A 75 -1.90 -6.64 4.35
N VAL A 76 -0.83 -6.15 3.74
CA VAL A 76 -0.57 -4.71 3.66
C VAL A 76 -1.65 -4.01 2.82
N PRO A 77 -2.18 -2.86 3.28
CA PRO A 77 -3.17 -2.10 2.49
C PRO A 77 -2.58 -1.61 1.17
N VAL A 78 -3.41 -1.56 0.13
CA VAL A 78 -3.00 -1.14 -1.21
C VAL A 78 -3.82 0.07 -1.66
N ILE A 79 -3.14 1.07 -2.20
CA ILE A 79 -3.72 2.19 -2.92
C ILE A 79 -3.28 2.04 -4.38
N TYR A 80 -4.23 1.96 -5.30
CA TYR A 80 -3.89 1.90 -6.72
C TYR A 80 -3.81 3.29 -7.34
N MET A 81 -2.90 3.42 -8.30
CA MET A 81 -2.80 4.58 -9.19
C MET A 81 -3.00 4.10 -10.62
N THR A 82 -3.66 4.87 -11.45
CA THR A 82 -3.79 4.57 -12.87
C THR A 82 -3.83 5.84 -13.70
N GLY A 83 -3.25 5.78 -14.90
CA GLY A 83 -3.41 6.84 -15.89
C GLY A 83 -4.59 6.62 -16.82
N ASN A 84 -5.32 5.54 -16.65
CA ASN A 84 -6.42 5.16 -17.51
C ASN A 84 -7.67 4.83 -16.71
N GLU A 85 -8.78 5.50 -17.03
CA GLU A 85 -10.07 5.30 -16.36
C GLU A 85 -10.93 4.25 -17.06
N ASP A 86 -10.40 3.10 -17.31
CA ASP A 86 -11.20 1.98 -17.86
C ASP A 86 -12.08 1.42 -16.74
N PRO A 87 -13.42 1.40 -16.92
CA PRO A 87 -14.32 0.85 -15.88
C PRO A 87 -14.03 -0.60 -15.52
N ALA A 88 -13.58 -1.41 -16.48
CA ALA A 88 -13.24 -2.81 -16.20
C ALA A 88 -12.01 -2.92 -15.32
N VAL A 89 -11.02 -2.09 -15.55
CA VAL A 89 -9.81 -2.04 -14.71
C VAL A 89 -10.16 -1.56 -13.29
N ARG A 90 -10.98 -0.52 -13.19
CA ARG A 90 -11.45 -0.02 -11.91
C ARG A 90 -12.18 -1.12 -11.13
N ARG A 91 -13.05 -1.84 -11.79
CA ARG A 91 -13.79 -2.95 -11.18
C ARG A 91 -12.86 -4.04 -10.67
N ALA A 92 -11.89 -4.44 -11.49
CA ALA A 92 -10.92 -5.45 -11.12
C ALA A 92 -10.07 -5.00 -9.93
N ALA A 93 -9.67 -3.74 -9.90
CA ALA A 93 -8.91 -3.17 -8.79
C ALA A 93 -9.73 -3.21 -7.49
N LEU A 94 -10.98 -2.80 -7.55
CA LEU A 94 -11.86 -2.83 -6.37
C LEU A 94 -12.11 -4.25 -5.89
N ASP A 95 -12.32 -5.18 -6.81
CA ASP A 95 -12.53 -6.60 -6.47
C ASP A 95 -11.31 -7.23 -5.82
N SER A 96 -10.11 -6.77 -6.14
CA SER A 96 -8.87 -7.27 -5.53
C SER A 96 -8.72 -6.83 -4.07
N GLY A 97 -9.49 -5.86 -3.64
CA GLY A 97 -9.44 -5.31 -2.29
C GLY A 97 -8.35 -4.24 -2.15
N CYS A 98 -8.73 -2.99 -2.31
CA CYS A 98 -7.86 -1.83 -2.10
C CYS A 98 -8.56 -0.84 -1.18
N ILE A 99 -7.78 0.06 -0.59
CA ILE A 99 -8.34 1.11 0.26
C ILE A 99 -8.63 2.38 -0.52
N ALA A 100 -8.04 2.54 -1.71
CA ALA A 100 -8.31 3.66 -2.60
C ALA A 100 -7.86 3.33 -4.02
N PHE A 101 -8.49 3.99 -4.98
CA PHE A 101 -8.17 3.89 -6.40
C PHE A 101 -8.08 5.32 -6.94
N LEU A 102 -6.87 5.73 -7.33
CA LEU A 102 -6.59 7.10 -7.75
C LEU A 102 -6.30 7.18 -9.24
N THR A 103 -6.89 8.17 -9.91
CA THR A 103 -6.60 8.44 -11.31
C THR A 103 -5.56 9.55 -11.41
N LYS A 104 -4.51 9.31 -12.18
CA LYS A 104 -3.45 10.30 -12.40
C LYS A 104 -3.92 11.39 -13.37
N PRO A 105 -3.61 12.65 -13.15
CA PRO A 105 -2.99 13.20 -11.95
C PRO A 105 -3.97 13.29 -10.79
N PHE A 106 -3.50 13.05 -9.58
CA PHE A 106 -4.35 13.13 -8.39
C PHE A 106 -3.83 14.21 -7.44
N THR A 107 -4.71 14.68 -6.55
CA THR A 107 -4.34 15.68 -5.55
C THR A 107 -3.58 15.04 -4.40
N ALA A 108 -2.80 15.85 -3.70
CA ALA A 108 -2.09 15.40 -2.50
C ALA A 108 -3.07 14.78 -1.49
N GLN A 109 -4.20 15.46 -1.26
CA GLN A 109 -5.19 15.02 -0.29
C GLN A 109 -5.81 13.67 -0.64
N SER A 110 -6.03 13.39 -1.93
CA SER A 110 -6.63 12.12 -2.34
C SER A 110 -5.72 10.93 -2.05
N LEU A 111 -4.41 11.13 -1.97
CA LEU A 111 -3.47 10.11 -1.57
C LEU A 111 -3.31 10.05 -0.04
N ILE A 112 -3.12 11.20 0.59
CA ILE A 112 -2.81 11.28 2.02
C ILE A 112 -3.99 10.86 2.89
N GLU A 113 -5.21 11.19 2.50
CA GLU A 113 -6.39 10.88 3.30
C GLU A 113 -6.59 9.37 3.53
N PRO A 114 -6.64 8.52 2.48
CA PRO A 114 -6.76 7.08 2.70
C PRO A 114 -5.54 6.49 3.40
N LEU A 115 -4.37 7.02 3.14
CA LEU A 115 -3.14 6.57 3.78
C LEU A 115 -3.16 6.82 5.28
N ARG A 116 -3.61 8.00 5.69
CA ARG A 116 -3.75 8.34 7.10
C ARG A 116 -4.74 7.41 7.80
N LYS A 117 -5.86 7.13 7.15
CA LYS A 117 -6.85 6.19 7.69
C LYS A 117 -6.29 4.78 7.85
N ALA A 118 -5.49 4.33 6.90
CA ALA A 118 -4.84 3.02 6.98
C ALA A 118 -3.89 2.95 8.17
N VAL A 119 -3.13 4.00 8.44
CA VAL A 119 -2.21 4.07 9.59
C VAL A 119 -3.00 4.05 10.89
N GLU A 120 -4.07 4.82 11.00
CA GLU A 120 -4.92 4.85 12.19
C GLU A 120 -5.54 3.48 12.46
N HIS A 121 -6.05 2.82 11.42
CA HIS A 121 -6.63 1.48 11.52
C HIS A 121 -5.60 0.46 12.01
N SER A 122 -4.41 0.50 11.48
CA SER A 122 -3.32 -0.38 11.89
C SER A 122 -2.96 -0.18 13.38
N ARG A 123 -2.96 1.06 13.85
CA ARG A 123 -2.73 1.38 15.26
C ARG A 123 -3.82 0.81 16.16
N ASP A 124 -5.06 0.94 15.73
CA ASP A 124 -6.20 0.43 16.49
C ASP A 124 -6.15 -1.08 16.59
N GLU A 125 -5.83 -1.77 15.51
CA GLU A 125 -5.66 -3.22 15.53
C GLU A 125 -4.53 -3.65 16.45
N ALA A 126 -3.41 -2.96 16.40
CA ALA A 126 -2.26 -3.25 17.27
C ALA A 126 -2.62 -3.05 18.74
N ALA A 127 -3.36 -1.97 19.07
CA ALA A 127 -3.81 -1.72 20.43
C ALA A 127 -4.76 -2.80 20.92
N ILE A 128 -5.72 -3.20 20.10
CA ILE A 128 -6.66 -4.27 20.43
C ILE A 128 -5.93 -5.58 20.65
N SER A 129 -4.98 -5.92 19.79
CA SER A 129 -4.19 -7.13 19.92
C SER A 129 -3.37 -7.14 21.20
N ALA A 130 -2.76 -6.01 21.55
CA ALA A 130 -1.99 -5.86 22.77
C ALA A 130 -2.85 -6.04 24.02
N GLU A 131 -4.04 -5.48 24.01
CA GLU A 131 -5.00 -5.63 25.11
C GLU A 131 -5.46 -7.07 25.28
N ARG A 132 -5.63 -7.78 24.18
CA ARG A 132 -6.07 -9.18 24.22
C ARG A 132 -5.01 -10.16 24.66
N GLN A 133 -3.74 -9.84 24.42
CA GLN A 133 -2.64 -10.76 24.71
C GLN A 133 -2.59 -11.21 26.18
N PRO A 134 -2.72 -10.31 27.18
CA PRO A 134 -2.69 -10.77 28.57
C PRO A 134 -3.81 -11.74 28.90
N HIS A 135 -5.01 -11.52 28.41
CA HIS A 135 -6.14 -12.42 28.61
C HIS A 135 -5.93 -13.75 27.91
N ARG A 136 -5.42 -13.70 26.69
CA ARG A 136 -5.14 -14.91 25.93
C ARG A 136 -4.08 -15.76 26.61
N THR A 137 -3.04 -15.14 27.14
CA THR A 137 -1.98 -15.83 27.84
C THR A 137 -2.49 -16.49 29.12
N ALA A 138 -3.30 -15.77 29.89
CA ALA A 138 -3.92 -16.31 31.09
C ALA A 138 -4.88 -17.46 30.77
N GLY A 139 -5.62 -17.34 29.69
CA GLY A 139 -6.53 -18.39 29.24
C GLY A 139 -5.84 -19.63 28.73
N ALA A 140 -4.66 -19.48 28.17
CA ALA A 140 -3.89 -20.58 27.62
C ALA A 140 -3.25 -21.43 28.72
N SER A 141 -3.04 -20.87 29.86
CA SER A 141 -2.50 -21.60 31.00
C SER A 141 -3.60 -22.40 31.70
#